data_d93451dcadff2415bd916e61985b1dbd
#
_entry.id   d93451dcadff2415bd916e61985b1dbd
#
_cell.length_a   1.000
_cell.length_b   1.000
_cell.length_c   1.000
_cell.angle_alpha   90.00
_cell.angle_beta   90.00
_cell.angle_gamma   90.00
#
_symmetry.space_group_name_H-M   'P 1'
#
loop_
_entity.id
_entity.type
_entity.pdbx_description
1 polymer ?
#
loop_
_entity_poly.entity_id
_entity_poly.type
_entity_poly.pdbx_seq_one_letter_code
_entity_poly.pdbx_strand_id
1 'polypeptide(L)'
;TDLAVFYEGILKHTAVIPFGGENITNDIKTGLGVLKTQAEQMKVQFGSALSDEAKSNAFITIPGLRGMAPKEISVKNLASIIQARMSEIMDFVTYHLKQVGLDTRMLNGGIILTGGGSQLKHLIQLTEYITGLNARIGYPNEHLAGGHIDELAKPMYSTCIGLILKGYNDYENNNKQFEQTFKQVAIPNGLQQQPIDETLDVVENETVKSKERKTLKSFMDGFKNGLIDLFKEEEDAKL
;
A
#
# COMPACT_ATOMS: atom_id res chain seq x y z
N THR A 1 -7.79 2.63 -3.39
CA THR A 1 -7.36 1.55 -4.30
C THR A 1 -6.86 2.18 -5.58
N ASP A 2 -5.68 1.78 -6.01
CA ASP A 2 -5.07 2.29 -7.23
C ASP A 2 -5.24 1.25 -8.34
N LEU A 3 -5.57 1.72 -9.55
CA LEU A 3 -5.74 0.92 -10.75
C LEU A 3 -4.69 1.33 -11.78
N ALA A 4 -4.00 0.35 -12.36
CA ALA A 4 -3.12 0.53 -13.50
C ALA A 4 -3.46 -0.51 -14.58
N VAL A 5 -3.69 -0.07 -15.80
CA VAL A 5 -4.04 -0.92 -16.93
C VAL A 5 -2.88 -0.95 -17.92
N PHE A 6 -2.32 -2.13 -18.13
CA PHE A 6 -1.24 -2.36 -19.09
C PHE A 6 -1.75 -3.14 -20.29
N TYR A 7 -1.34 -2.76 -21.46
CA TYR A 7 -1.57 -3.49 -22.70
C TYR A 7 -0.31 -3.47 -23.56
N GLU A 8 0.15 -4.64 -24.00
CA GLU A 8 1.42 -4.82 -24.73
C GLU A 8 2.62 -4.17 -24.01
N GLY A 9 2.71 -4.33 -22.70
CA GLY A 9 3.79 -3.77 -21.87
C GLY A 9 3.73 -2.26 -21.65
N ILE A 10 2.71 -1.57 -22.19
CA ILE A 10 2.55 -0.12 -22.08
C ILE A 10 1.43 0.19 -21.08
N LEU A 11 1.69 1.14 -20.18
CA LEU A 11 0.68 1.69 -19.28
C LEU A 11 -0.34 2.51 -20.08
N LYS A 12 -1.57 2.04 -20.18
CA LYS A 12 -2.65 2.67 -20.95
C LYS A 12 -3.55 3.58 -20.10
N HIS A 13 -3.74 3.22 -18.84
CA HIS A 13 -4.63 3.97 -17.96
C HIS A 13 -4.22 3.80 -16.50
N THR A 14 -4.42 4.86 -15.72
CA THR A 14 -4.31 4.84 -14.26
C THR A 14 -5.53 5.53 -13.66
N ALA A 15 -6.00 5.02 -12.54
CA ALA A 15 -7.06 5.66 -11.78
C ALA A 15 -6.86 5.44 -10.28
N VAL A 16 -7.35 6.39 -9.50
CA VAL A 16 -7.40 6.29 -8.03
C VAL A 16 -8.87 6.17 -7.62
N ILE A 17 -9.22 5.06 -7.02
CA ILE A 17 -10.54 4.80 -6.45
C ILE A 17 -10.44 5.15 -4.96
N PRO A 18 -11.25 6.11 -4.44
CA PRO A 18 -11.09 6.64 -3.08
C PRO A 18 -11.62 5.67 -1.99
N PHE A 19 -11.66 4.39 -2.31
CA PHE A 19 -12.09 3.32 -1.41
C PHE A 19 -10.99 2.26 -1.24
N GLY A 20 -10.93 1.69 -0.03
CA GLY A 20 -9.93 0.67 0.30
C GLY A 20 -10.25 -0.04 1.61
N GLY A 21 -9.26 -0.72 2.18
CA GLY A 21 -9.41 -1.51 3.40
C GLY A 21 -9.93 -0.73 4.61
N GLU A 22 -9.58 0.55 4.73
CA GLU A 22 -10.04 1.45 5.79
C GLU A 22 -11.56 1.71 5.70
N ASN A 23 -12.10 1.86 4.50
CA ASN A 23 -13.54 2.04 4.29
C ASN A 23 -14.30 0.79 4.74
N ILE A 24 -13.79 -0.40 4.39
CA ILE A 24 -14.36 -1.68 4.86
C ILE A 24 -14.40 -1.74 6.39
N THR A 25 -13.32 -1.34 7.05
CA THR A 25 -13.25 -1.29 8.53
C THR A 25 -14.29 -0.35 9.12
N ASN A 26 -14.49 0.82 8.50
CA ASN A 26 -15.49 1.78 8.93
C ASN A 26 -16.92 1.28 8.68
N ASP A 27 -17.17 0.58 7.57
CA ASP A 27 -18.46 -0.04 7.27
C ASP A 27 -18.80 -1.13 8.30
N ILE A 28 -17.82 -1.98 8.62
CA ILE A 28 -17.96 -3.00 9.67
C ILE A 28 -18.24 -2.36 11.03
N LYS A 29 -17.47 -1.33 11.40
CA LYS A 29 -17.67 -0.57 12.64
C LYS A 29 -19.09 -0.03 12.72
N THR A 30 -19.58 0.59 11.66
CA THR A 30 -20.91 1.23 11.62
C THR A 30 -22.02 0.18 11.56
N GLY A 31 -21.89 -0.79 10.65
CA GLY A 31 -22.92 -1.81 10.42
C GLY A 31 -23.09 -2.78 11.60
N LEU A 32 -22.00 -3.07 12.31
CA LEU A 32 -22.02 -3.98 13.46
C LEU A 32 -22.02 -3.24 14.82
N GLY A 33 -21.86 -1.92 14.86
CA GLY A 33 -21.83 -1.14 16.09
C GLY A 33 -20.72 -1.58 17.04
N VAL A 34 -19.50 -1.68 16.54
CA VAL A 34 -18.30 -2.14 17.28
C VAL A 34 -17.19 -1.10 17.25
N LEU A 35 -16.14 -1.28 18.05
CA LEU A 35 -14.97 -0.40 17.98
C LEU A 35 -14.21 -0.62 16.67
N LYS A 36 -13.52 0.42 16.19
CA LYS A 36 -12.71 0.36 14.98
C LYS A 36 -11.63 -0.72 15.05
N THR A 37 -11.00 -0.87 16.20
CA THR A 37 -10.00 -1.92 16.44
C THR A 37 -10.58 -3.33 16.35
N GLN A 38 -11.78 -3.53 16.88
CA GLN A 38 -12.51 -4.79 16.78
C GLN A 38 -12.94 -5.07 15.34
N ALA A 39 -13.43 -4.04 14.63
CA ALA A 39 -13.79 -4.14 13.22
C ALA A 39 -12.60 -4.56 12.35
N GLU A 40 -11.42 -3.96 12.58
CA GLU A 40 -10.20 -4.32 11.87
C GLU A 40 -9.77 -5.76 12.16
N GLN A 41 -9.76 -6.17 13.40
CA GLN A 41 -9.45 -7.54 13.79
C GLN A 41 -10.40 -8.56 13.14
N MET A 42 -11.71 -8.27 13.15
CA MET A 42 -12.69 -9.14 12.49
C MET A 42 -12.49 -9.22 10.98
N LYS A 43 -12.20 -8.09 10.32
CA LYS A 43 -11.89 -8.06 8.90
C LYS A 43 -10.70 -8.93 8.56
N VAL A 44 -9.59 -8.81 9.31
CA VAL A 44 -8.35 -9.54 9.06
C VAL A 44 -8.50 -11.05 9.35
N GLN A 45 -9.16 -11.41 10.45
CA GLN A 45 -9.23 -12.81 10.88
C GLN A 45 -10.36 -13.60 10.21
N PHE A 46 -11.51 -12.97 10.00
CA PHE A 46 -12.74 -13.64 9.58
C PHE A 46 -13.33 -13.08 8.28
N GLY A 47 -12.72 -12.03 7.71
CA GLY A 47 -13.23 -11.37 6.51
C GLY A 47 -13.31 -12.29 5.30
N SER A 48 -14.45 -12.22 4.61
CA SER A 48 -14.69 -12.88 3.33
C SER A 48 -15.38 -11.90 2.38
N ALA A 49 -14.96 -11.90 1.11
CA ALA A 49 -15.57 -11.09 0.07
C ALA A 49 -16.87 -11.70 -0.49
N LEU A 50 -17.20 -12.96 -0.13
CA LEU A 50 -18.43 -13.63 -0.52
C LEU A 50 -19.20 -14.06 0.73
N SER A 51 -20.41 -13.57 0.90
CA SER A 51 -21.28 -13.90 2.05
C SER A 51 -21.83 -15.32 1.97
N ASP A 52 -22.00 -15.87 0.78
CA ASP A 52 -22.55 -17.21 0.58
C ASP A 52 -21.54 -18.31 0.94
N GLU A 53 -20.25 -18.01 0.87
CA GLU A 53 -19.17 -18.90 1.30
C GLU A 53 -18.95 -18.85 2.82
N ALA A 54 -19.59 -17.92 3.52
CA ALA A 54 -19.49 -17.82 4.97
C ALA A 54 -20.47 -18.82 5.63
N LYS A 55 -19.95 -19.57 6.61
CA LYS A 55 -20.78 -20.52 7.38
C LYS A 55 -21.92 -19.80 8.09
N SER A 56 -23.15 -20.14 7.79
CA SER A 56 -24.36 -19.52 8.36
C SER A 56 -24.46 -19.64 9.89
N ASN A 57 -23.88 -20.69 10.47
CA ASN A 57 -23.95 -20.99 11.89
C ASN A 57 -22.67 -20.57 12.65
N ALA A 58 -21.78 -19.78 12.04
CA ALA A 58 -20.57 -19.30 12.70
C ALA A 58 -20.78 -17.91 13.27
N PHE A 59 -20.44 -17.74 14.55
CA PHE A 59 -20.54 -16.49 15.28
C PHE A 59 -19.18 -16.11 15.88
N ILE A 60 -18.90 -14.82 15.92
CA ILE A 60 -17.74 -14.22 16.57
C ILE A 60 -18.23 -13.56 17.84
N THR A 61 -17.69 -13.96 18.98
CA THR A 61 -18.00 -13.35 20.28
C THR A 61 -17.00 -12.21 20.55
N ILE A 62 -17.50 -11.01 20.70
CA ILE A 62 -16.70 -9.83 21.05
C ILE A 62 -16.95 -9.47 22.49
N PRO A 63 -15.90 -9.22 23.31
CA PRO A 63 -16.06 -8.78 24.69
C PRO A 63 -16.82 -7.44 24.73
N GLY A 64 -17.79 -7.36 25.61
CA GLY A 64 -18.56 -6.14 25.85
C GLY A 64 -17.69 -5.04 26.42
N LEU A 65 -18.06 -3.79 26.14
CA LEU A 65 -17.38 -2.61 26.66
C LEU A 65 -17.89 -2.28 28.07
N ARG A 66 -16.98 -1.96 29.02
CA ARG A 66 -17.32 -1.43 30.35
C ARG A 66 -18.37 -2.24 31.10
N GLY A 67 -18.26 -3.57 31.10
CA GLY A 67 -19.18 -4.45 31.82
C GLY A 67 -20.48 -4.78 31.07
N MET A 68 -20.61 -4.39 29.80
CA MET A 68 -21.70 -4.85 28.95
C MET A 68 -21.54 -6.34 28.62
N ALA A 69 -22.65 -7.01 28.34
CA ALA A 69 -22.62 -8.39 27.89
C ALA A 69 -21.82 -8.54 26.59
N PRO A 70 -21.14 -9.68 26.38
CA PRO A 70 -20.49 -9.99 25.11
C PRO A 70 -21.49 -9.90 23.95
N LYS A 71 -21.01 -9.46 22.78
CA LYS A 71 -21.81 -9.36 21.58
C LYS A 71 -21.46 -10.50 20.62
N GLU A 72 -22.47 -11.20 20.14
CA GLU A 72 -22.33 -12.23 19.11
C GLU A 72 -22.61 -11.62 17.74
N ILE A 73 -21.70 -11.85 16.79
CA ILE A 73 -21.75 -11.33 15.44
C ILE A 73 -21.68 -12.50 14.47
N SER A 74 -22.68 -12.62 13.58
CA SER A 74 -22.69 -13.62 12.53
C SER A 74 -21.57 -13.35 11.54
N VAL A 75 -20.76 -14.38 11.23
CA VAL A 75 -19.71 -14.31 10.19
C VAL A 75 -20.32 -14.00 8.81
N LYS A 76 -21.52 -14.52 8.53
CA LYS A 76 -22.25 -14.22 7.29
C LYS A 76 -22.63 -12.74 7.19
N ASN A 77 -23.05 -12.10 8.29
CA ASN A 77 -23.37 -10.67 8.30
C ASN A 77 -22.11 -9.82 8.08
N LEU A 78 -21.00 -10.19 8.74
CA LEU A 78 -19.69 -9.56 8.50
C LEU A 78 -19.30 -9.66 7.02
N ALA A 79 -19.40 -10.86 6.43
CA ALA A 79 -19.07 -11.08 5.02
C ALA A 79 -19.98 -10.28 4.09
N SER A 80 -21.27 -10.12 4.39
CA SER A 80 -22.19 -9.31 3.58
C SER A 80 -21.80 -7.84 3.53
N ILE A 81 -21.35 -7.28 4.66
CA ILE A 81 -20.86 -5.88 4.71
C ILE A 81 -19.59 -5.73 3.87
N ILE A 82 -18.66 -6.67 4.01
CA ILE A 82 -17.40 -6.67 3.23
C ILE A 82 -17.69 -6.81 1.75
N GLN A 83 -18.56 -7.76 1.37
CA GLN A 83 -18.94 -8.01 -0.01
C GLN A 83 -19.53 -6.76 -0.66
N ALA A 84 -20.44 -6.05 0.02
CA ALA A 84 -21.06 -4.84 -0.50
C ALA A 84 -20.01 -3.79 -0.88
N ARG A 85 -19.04 -3.52 0.01
CA ARG A 85 -17.97 -2.55 -0.27
C ARG A 85 -17.01 -3.04 -1.35
N MET A 86 -16.66 -4.31 -1.33
CA MET A 86 -15.77 -4.87 -2.36
C MET A 86 -16.42 -4.87 -3.73
N SER A 87 -17.73 -5.17 -3.81
CA SER A 87 -18.49 -5.07 -5.07
C SER A 87 -18.47 -3.65 -5.62
N GLU A 88 -18.69 -2.65 -4.79
CA GLU A 88 -18.60 -1.25 -5.21
C GLU A 88 -17.23 -0.89 -5.76
N ILE A 89 -16.14 -1.34 -5.11
CA ILE A 89 -14.77 -1.13 -5.61
C ILE A 89 -14.58 -1.80 -6.98
N MET A 90 -15.09 -3.03 -7.16
CA MET A 90 -14.98 -3.75 -8.43
C MET A 90 -15.86 -3.13 -9.54
N ASP A 91 -16.98 -2.53 -9.19
CA ASP A 91 -17.81 -1.76 -10.13
C ASP A 91 -17.04 -0.53 -10.65
N PHE A 92 -16.30 0.19 -9.78
CA PHE A 92 -15.41 1.27 -10.21
C PHE A 92 -14.27 0.75 -11.09
N VAL A 93 -13.68 -0.39 -10.78
CA VAL A 93 -12.68 -1.02 -11.66
C VAL A 93 -13.28 -1.29 -13.04
N THR A 94 -14.45 -1.90 -13.09
CA THR A 94 -15.17 -2.20 -14.35
C THR A 94 -15.50 -0.92 -15.12
N TYR A 95 -15.91 0.15 -14.43
CA TYR A 95 -16.14 1.45 -15.05
C TYR A 95 -14.87 1.98 -15.71
N HIS A 96 -13.74 1.99 -15.01
CA HIS A 96 -12.46 2.45 -15.57
C HIS A 96 -11.97 1.57 -16.73
N LEU A 97 -12.15 0.26 -16.67
CA LEU A 97 -11.81 -0.63 -17.77
C LEU A 97 -12.61 -0.28 -19.04
N LYS A 98 -13.88 0.06 -18.91
CA LYS A 98 -14.70 0.54 -20.04
C LYS A 98 -14.22 1.88 -20.60
N GLN A 99 -13.70 2.78 -19.76
CA GLN A 99 -13.17 4.08 -20.18
C GLN A 99 -11.88 3.95 -21.04
N VAL A 100 -11.11 2.90 -20.83
CA VAL A 100 -9.87 2.64 -21.61
C VAL A 100 -10.19 2.37 -23.08
N GLY A 101 -11.42 1.94 -23.40
CA GLY A 101 -11.81 1.59 -24.77
C GLY A 101 -11.16 0.31 -25.30
N LEU A 102 -10.48 -0.47 -24.46
CA LEU A 102 -9.96 -1.78 -24.80
C LEU A 102 -11.06 -2.83 -24.62
N ASP A 103 -11.15 -3.75 -25.59
CA ASP A 103 -11.99 -4.94 -25.41
C ASP A 103 -11.40 -5.75 -24.23
N THR A 104 -12.24 -6.11 -23.26
CA THR A 104 -11.83 -6.93 -22.12
C THR A 104 -11.19 -8.25 -22.55
N ARG A 105 -11.58 -8.77 -23.74
CA ARG A 105 -10.95 -9.95 -24.36
C ARG A 105 -9.50 -9.75 -24.72
N MET A 106 -9.02 -8.51 -24.87
CA MET A 106 -7.61 -8.20 -25.11
C MET A 106 -6.78 -8.22 -23.82
N LEU A 107 -7.41 -8.17 -22.65
CA LEU A 107 -6.76 -8.21 -21.35
C LEU A 107 -6.52 -9.66 -20.88
N ASN A 108 -5.82 -10.45 -21.72
CA ASN A 108 -5.57 -11.87 -21.47
C ASN A 108 -4.81 -12.17 -20.17
N GLY A 109 -4.07 -11.20 -19.66
CA GLY A 109 -3.37 -11.30 -18.36
C GLY A 109 -4.31 -11.25 -17.16
N GLY A 110 -5.58 -10.87 -17.37
CA GLY A 110 -6.57 -10.74 -16.31
C GLY A 110 -6.27 -9.62 -15.32
N ILE A 111 -6.80 -9.77 -14.12
CA ILE A 111 -6.63 -8.79 -13.01
C ILE A 111 -5.62 -9.34 -11.99
N ILE A 112 -4.64 -8.52 -11.68
CA ILE A 112 -3.67 -8.81 -10.61
C ILE A 112 -4.07 -7.99 -9.39
N LEU A 113 -4.44 -8.69 -8.31
CA LEU A 113 -4.81 -8.09 -7.03
C LEU A 113 -3.58 -8.08 -6.12
N THR A 114 -3.23 -6.93 -5.56
CA THR A 114 -2.12 -6.81 -4.61
C THR A 114 -2.45 -5.83 -3.50
N GLY A 115 -1.54 -5.67 -2.54
CA GLY A 115 -1.81 -4.87 -1.34
C GLY A 115 -2.53 -5.66 -0.23
N GLY A 116 -2.72 -5.04 0.93
CA GLY A 116 -3.31 -5.71 2.10
C GLY A 116 -4.73 -6.22 1.88
N GLY A 117 -5.55 -5.48 1.11
CA GLY A 117 -6.94 -5.86 0.80
C GLY A 117 -7.05 -7.12 -0.05
N SER A 118 -6.04 -7.43 -0.86
CA SER A 118 -6.03 -8.63 -1.70
C SER A 118 -6.03 -9.95 -0.92
N GLN A 119 -5.72 -9.90 0.38
CA GLN A 119 -5.69 -11.05 1.27
C GLN A 119 -7.08 -11.45 1.80
N LEU A 120 -8.14 -10.71 1.47
CA LEU A 120 -9.51 -11.09 1.83
C LEU A 120 -9.87 -12.44 1.17
N LYS A 121 -10.46 -13.33 1.96
CA LYS A 121 -10.92 -14.62 1.45
C LYS A 121 -11.95 -14.41 0.33
N HIS A 122 -11.90 -15.26 -0.67
CA HIS A 122 -12.83 -15.28 -1.82
C HIS A 122 -12.86 -14.00 -2.67
N LEU A 123 -11.85 -13.12 -2.52
CA LEU A 123 -11.79 -11.89 -3.31
C LEU A 123 -11.54 -12.16 -4.79
N ILE A 124 -10.75 -13.19 -5.12
CA ILE A 124 -10.51 -13.60 -6.50
C ILE A 124 -11.85 -13.94 -7.17
N GLN A 125 -12.65 -14.81 -6.54
CA GLN A 125 -13.94 -15.23 -7.07
C GLN A 125 -14.91 -14.06 -7.26
N LEU A 126 -14.98 -13.14 -6.28
CA LEU A 126 -15.79 -11.95 -6.41
C LEU A 126 -15.33 -11.07 -7.58
N THR A 127 -14.01 -10.88 -7.72
CA THR A 127 -13.45 -10.09 -8.82
C THR A 127 -13.78 -10.69 -10.18
N GLU A 128 -13.59 -12.00 -10.35
CA GLU A 128 -13.93 -12.72 -11.57
C GLU A 128 -15.42 -12.65 -11.89
N TYR A 129 -16.25 -12.79 -10.88
CA TYR A 129 -17.71 -12.72 -11.04
C TYR A 129 -18.18 -11.34 -11.55
N ILE A 130 -17.63 -10.25 -10.98
CA ILE A 130 -18.08 -8.90 -11.34
C ILE A 130 -17.45 -8.43 -12.66
N THR A 131 -16.18 -8.71 -12.87
CA THR A 131 -15.44 -8.16 -14.02
C THR A 131 -15.49 -9.04 -15.26
N GLY A 132 -15.77 -10.33 -15.08
CA GLY A 132 -15.71 -11.33 -16.16
C GLY A 132 -14.28 -11.66 -16.62
N LEU A 133 -13.25 -11.17 -15.91
CA LEU A 133 -11.84 -11.42 -16.19
C LEU A 133 -11.26 -12.37 -15.14
N ASN A 134 -10.32 -13.23 -15.56
CA ASN A 134 -9.55 -14.02 -14.61
C ASN A 134 -8.82 -13.13 -13.62
N ALA A 135 -8.73 -13.55 -12.36
CA ALA A 135 -8.03 -12.79 -11.34
C ALA A 135 -7.02 -13.66 -10.57
N ARG A 136 -5.93 -13.04 -10.12
CA ARG A 136 -4.92 -13.68 -9.28
C ARG A 136 -4.32 -12.71 -8.28
N ILE A 137 -3.72 -13.24 -7.24
CA ILE A 137 -2.94 -12.44 -6.30
C ILE A 137 -1.54 -12.20 -6.87
N GLY A 138 -1.08 -10.95 -6.82
CA GLY A 138 0.28 -10.55 -7.15
C GLY A 138 1.14 -10.49 -5.89
N TYR A 139 2.28 -11.17 -5.95
CA TYR A 139 3.26 -11.23 -4.86
C TYR A 139 4.54 -10.51 -5.28
N PRO A 140 5.16 -9.69 -4.42
CA PRO A 140 6.39 -8.97 -4.75
C PRO A 140 7.65 -9.83 -4.54
N ASN A 141 7.67 -11.06 -5.05
CA ASN A 141 8.71 -12.05 -4.78
C ASN A 141 9.79 -12.18 -5.86
N GLU A 142 9.58 -11.62 -7.05
CA GLU A 142 10.46 -11.84 -8.22
C GLU A 142 11.89 -11.29 -8.04
N HIS A 143 12.06 -10.28 -7.18
CA HIS A 143 13.33 -9.58 -6.98
C HIS A 143 13.86 -9.66 -5.54
N LEU A 144 13.28 -10.54 -4.73
CA LEU A 144 13.73 -10.75 -3.36
C LEU A 144 14.83 -11.81 -3.33
N ALA A 145 16.01 -11.47 -2.79
CA ALA A 145 17.09 -12.41 -2.57
C ALA A 145 16.76 -13.38 -1.43
N GLY A 146 17.37 -14.59 -1.42
CA GLY A 146 17.14 -15.61 -0.41
C GLY A 146 17.37 -15.13 1.02
N GLY A 147 16.50 -15.53 1.96
CA GLY A 147 16.51 -15.13 3.37
C GLY A 147 15.08 -15.10 3.92
N HIS A 148 14.69 -14.09 4.67
CA HIS A 148 13.34 -13.90 5.24
C HIS A 148 12.27 -13.53 4.19
N ILE A 149 12.25 -14.23 3.04
CA ILE A 149 11.43 -13.91 1.87
C ILE A 149 9.95 -14.09 2.16
N ASP A 150 9.57 -15.12 2.92
CA ASP A 150 8.17 -15.51 3.09
C ASP A 150 7.31 -14.40 3.73
N GLU A 151 7.90 -13.61 4.62
CA GLU A 151 7.18 -12.51 5.25
C GLU A 151 7.09 -11.29 4.34
N LEU A 152 8.19 -10.92 3.68
CA LEU A 152 8.25 -9.78 2.77
C LEU A 152 7.54 -10.04 1.43
N ALA A 153 7.38 -11.29 1.03
CA ALA A 153 6.67 -11.66 -0.19
C ALA A 153 5.15 -11.47 -0.11
N LYS A 154 4.60 -11.08 1.05
CA LYS A 154 3.15 -10.84 1.19
C LYS A 154 2.72 -9.65 0.35
N PRO A 155 1.51 -9.70 -0.26
CA PRO A 155 0.99 -8.64 -1.14
C PRO A 155 0.95 -7.25 -0.48
N MET A 156 0.79 -7.19 0.83
CA MET A 156 0.75 -5.92 1.58
C MET A 156 2.04 -5.09 1.46
N TYR A 157 3.18 -5.71 1.13
CA TYR A 157 4.47 -5.04 0.97
C TYR A 157 4.78 -4.64 -0.48
N SER A 158 3.91 -4.95 -1.44
CA SER A 158 4.17 -4.75 -2.88
C SER A 158 4.57 -3.31 -3.21
N THR A 159 3.90 -2.31 -2.64
CA THR A 159 4.22 -0.90 -2.89
C THR A 159 5.61 -0.54 -2.34
N CYS A 160 5.92 -0.94 -1.11
CA CYS A 160 7.22 -0.66 -0.50
C CYS A 160 8.36 -1.29 -1.30
N ILE A 161 8.21 -2.56 -1.68
CA ILE A 161 9.21 -3.28 -2.47
C ILE A 161 9.36 -2.65 -3.85
N GLY A 162 8.25 -2.33 -4.52
CA GLY A 162 8.27 -1.66 -5.81
C GLY A 162 8.97 -0.30 -5.78
N LEU A 163 8.77 0.50 -4.74
CA LEU A 163 9.46 1.78 -4.56
C LEU A 163 10.96 1.61 -4.32
N ILE A 164 11.37 0.62 -3.52
CA ILE A 164 12.79 0.30 -3.29
C ILE A 164 13.45 -0.13 -4.60
N LEU A 165 12.83 -1.04 -5.35
CA LEU A 165 13.33 -1.50 -6.64
C LEU A 165 13.46 -0.35 -7.65
N LYS A 166 12.45 0.50 -7.71
CA LYS A 166 12.47 1.69 -8.58
C LYS A 166 13.62 2.63 -8.19
N GLY A 167 13.78 2.93 -6.90
CA GLY A 167 14.86 3.77 -6.40
C GLY A 167 16.25 3.17 -6.70
N TYR A 168 16.40 1.86 -6.57
CA TYR A 168 17.64 1.16 -6.87
C TYR A 168 17.99 1.22 -8.36
N ASN A 169 17.02 0.93 -9.22
CA ASN A 169 17.20 1.03 -10.67
C ASN A 169 17.55 2.46 -11.11
N ASP A 170 16.90 3.47 -10.54
CA ASP A 170 17.18 4.87 -10.85
C ASP A 170 18.60 5.27 -10.39
N TYR A 171 19.05 4.75 -9.24
CA TYR A 171 20.42 4.97 -8.74
C TYR A 171 21.48 4.28 -9.61
N GLU A 172 21.27 3.01 -9.99
CA GLU A 172 22.23 2.25 -10.81
C GLU A 172 22.34 2.80 -12.24
N ASN A 173 21.23 3.22 -12.82
CA ASN A 173 21.19 3.76 -14.17
C ASN A 173 21.67 5.21 -14.27
N ASN A 174 22.16 5.82 -13.16
CA ASN A 174 22.59 7.22 -13.13
C ASN A 174 21.54 8.19 -13.74
N ASN A 175 20.28 7.87 -13.58
CA ASN A 175 19.19 8.67 -14.12
C ASN A 175 19.13 10.02 -13.38
N LYS A 176 19.99 10.97 -13.80
CA LYS A 176 19.99 12.39 -13.38
C LYS A 176 18.66 13.10 -13.67
N GLN A 177 17.71 12.44 -14.33
CA GLN A 177 16.38 13.00 -14.57
C GLN A 177 15.66 13.39 -13.28
N PHE A 178 15.90 12.67 -12.18
CA PHE A 178 15.32 13.03 -10.89
C PHE A 178 15.85 14.38 -10.38
N GLU A 179 17.18 14.61 -10.48
CA GLU A 179 17.78 15.88 -10.13
C GLU A 179 17.38 17.02 -11.07
N GLN A 180 17.17 16.75 -12.35
CA GLN A 180 16.76 17.74 -13.33
C GLN A 180 15.30 18.16 -13.14
N THR A 181 14.40 17.24 -12.80
CA THR A 181 12.99 17.53 -12.56
C THR A 181 12.80 18.42 -11.34
N PHE A 182 13.61 18.26 -10.30
CA PHE A 182 13.57 19.14 -9.12
C PHE A 182 14.35 20.44 -9.27
N LYS A 183 15.35 20.50 -10.18
CA LYS A 183 16.04 21.76 -10.51
C LYS A 183 15.21 22.66 -11.45
N GLN A 184 14.22 22.14 -12.15
CA GLN A 184 13.35 22.90 -13.06
C GLN A 184 12.12 23.53 -12.41
N VAL A 185 11.95 23.44 -11.10
CA VAL A 185 11.09 24.40 -10.39
C VAL A 185 11.90 25.68 -10.23
N ALA A 186 12.28 26.26 -11.37
CA ALA A 186 12.83 27.60 -11.43
C ALA A 186 11.72 28.58 -11.04
N ILE A 187 12.01 29.34 -10.03
CA ILE A 187 11.32 30.57 -9.61
C ILE A 187 10.81 31.31 -10.86
N PRO A 188 9.53 31.64 -10.95
CA PRO A 188 9.05 32.48 -12.05
C PRO A 188 9.83 33.77 -12.05
N ASN A 189 10.51 34.06 -13.16
CA ASN A 189 11.13 35.34 -13.42
C ASN A 189 10.09 36.44 -13.28
N GLY A 190 10.11 37.22 -12.21
CA GLY A 190 9.15 38.32 -12.03
C GLY A 190 9.22 39.10 -10.72
N LEU A 191 10.19 38.79 -9.84
CA LEU A 191 10.48 39.63 -8.69
C LEU A 191 11.87 40.23 -8.85
N GLN A 192 11.94 41.45 -9.39
CA GLN A 192 13.13 42.29 -9.35
C GLN A 192 13.53 42.46 -7.88
N GLN A 193 14.69 41.91 -7.52
CA GLN A 193 15.35 42.20 -6.25
C GLN A 193 15.72 43.68 -6.26
N GLN A 194 15.09 44.48 -5.40
CA GLN A 194 15.61 45.76 -5.01
C GLN A 194 16.93 45.54 -4.25
N PRO A 195 17.96 46.35 -4.51
CA PRO A 195 19.22 46.21 -3.80
C PRO A 195 19.01 46.56 -2.32
N ILE A 196 19.29 45.63 -1.45
CA ILE A 196 19.41 45.86 -0.01
C ILE A 196 20.83 46.37 0.21
N ASP A 197 20.88 47.58 0.76
CA ASP A 197 22.05 48.35 1.14
C ASP A 197 23.04 47.54 1.99
N GLU A 198 24.30 47.52 1.54
CA GLU A 198 25.43 46.89 2.24
C GLU A 198 25.81 47.74 3.44
N THR A 199 25.56 47.25 4.64
CA THR A 199 26.42 47.48 5.79
C THR A 199 26.11 46.46 6.88
N LEU A 200 26.87 45.37 6.96
CA LEU A 200 27.26 44.73 8.22
C LEU A 200 28.30 43.63 7.95
N ASP A 201 29.41 43.94 8.45
CA ASP A 201 30.61 43.16 8.85
C ASP A 201 30.86 41.71 8.40
N VAL A 202 31.99 41.64 7.70
CA VAL A 202 32.77 40.42 7.38
C VAL A 202 33.12 39.64 8.65
N VAL A 203 32.64 38.42 8.74
CA VAL A 203 33.28 37.34 9.50
C VAL A 203 33.58 36.20 8.54
N GLU A 204 34.87 36.07 8.20
CA GLU A 204 35.40 34.89 7.51
C GLU A 204 35.03 33.62 8.27
N ASN A 205 34.45 32.68 7.55
CA ASN A 205 34.59 31.27 7.95
C ASN A 205 34.74 30.41 6.71
N GLU A 206 35.92 29.94 6.56
CA GLU A 206 36.35 28.86 5.68
C GLU A 206 35.60 27.55 6.01
N THR A 207 35.52 26.68 4.99
CA THR A 207 35.26 25.24 5.09
C THR A 207 33.84 24.76 5.27
N VAL A 208 33.08 24.75 4.15
CA VAL A 208 31.88 23.93 4.04
C VAL A 208 31.86 23.12 2.72
N LYS A 209 32.87 22.29 2.48
CA LYS A 209 32.87 21.37 1.32
C LYS A 209 33.19 19.90 1.62
N SER A 210 33.41 19.51 2.88
CA SER A 210 33.74 18.12 3.20
C SER A 210 32.83 17.42 4.20
N LYS A 211 31.74 18.04 4.67
CA LYS A 211 30.89 17.47 5.72
C LYS A 211 29.68 16.67 5.19
N GLU A 212 29.21 16.92 3.99
CA GLU A 212 27.95 16.25 3.51
C GLU A 212 28.16 14.78 3.12
N ARG A 213 29.32 14.39 2.65
CA ARG A 213 29.57 12.98 2.29
C ARG A 213 29.81 12.04 3.48
N LYS A 214 30.18 12.57 4.64
CA LYS A 214 30.39 11.76 5.85
C LYS A 214 29.10 11.48 6.62
N THR A 215 28.12 12.36 6.55
CA THR A 215 26.87 12.24 7.30
C THR A 215 25.96 11.16 6.72
N LEU A 216 25.88 11.01 5.40
CA LEU A 216 25.03 9.99 4.77
C LEU A 216 25.55 8.57 5.02
N LYS A 217 26.88 8.39 4.96
CA LYS A 217 27.50 7.09 5.22
C LYS A 217 27.37 6.69 6.69
N SER A 218 27.52 7.63 7.61
CA SER A 218 27.32 7.42 9.06
C SER A 218 25.85 7.13 9.41
N PHE A 219 24.88 7.73 8.69
CA PHE A 219 23.46 7.46 8.88
C PHE A 219 23.07 6.07 8.36
N MET A 220 23.62 5.66 7.21
CA MET A 220 23.39 4.31 6.67
C MET A 220 24.05 3.23 7.52
N ASP A 221 25.26 3.47 8.05
CA ASP A 221 25.94 2.53 8.95
C ASP A 221 25.22 2.43 10.31
N GLY A 222 24.67 3.53 10.82
CA GLY A 222 23.84 3.54 12.03
C GLY A 222 22.52 2.80 11.86
N PHE A 223 21.89 2.93 10.70
CA PHE A 223 20.63 2.22 10.38
C PHE A 223 20.86 0.72 10.21
N LYS A 224 21.97 0.33 9.58
CA LYS A 224 22.36 -1.07 9.40
C LYS A 224 22.69 -1.75 10.73
N ASN A 225 23.38 -1.06 11.63
CA ASN A 225 23.72 -1.58 12.95
C ASN A 225 22.47 -1.65 13.86
N GLY A 226 21.59 -0.66 13.83
CA GLY A 226 20.33 -0.69 14.57
C GLY A 226 19.38 -1.79 14.14
N LEU A 227 19.38 -2.14 12.83
CA LEU A 227 18.59 -3.26 12.33
C LEU A 227 19.16 -4.61 12.81
N ILE A 228 20.50 -4.73 12.87
CA ILE A 228 21.18 -5.96 13.33
C ILE A 228 20.97 -6.16 14.84
N ASP A 229 20.98 -5.09 15.62
CA ASP A 229 20.73 -5.19 17.07
C ASP A 229 19.28 -5.53 17.40
N LEU A 230 18.31 -5.02 16.62
CA LEU A 230 16.90 -5.36 16.80
C LEU A 230 16.61 -6.87 16.59
N PHE A 231 17.39 -7.53 15.72
CA PHE A 231 17.25 -8.96 15.46
C PHE A 231 18.08 -9.85 16.41
N LYS A 232 19.04 -9.28 17.16
CA LYS A 232 19.82 -10.02 18.16
C LYS A 232 19.09 -10.16 19.50
N GLU A 233 18.28 -9.17 19.87
CA GLU A 233 17.54 -9.23 21.15
C GLU A 233 16.43 -10.29 21.17
N GLU A 234 15.98 -10.81 20.02
CA GLU A 234 15.02 -11.91 19.97
C GLU A 234 15.63 -13.31 20.15
N GLU A 235 16.94 -13.47 19.94
CA GLU A 235 17.58 -14.79 20.16
C GLU A 235 17.93 -15.05 21.64
N ASP A 236 18.19 -14.02 22.43
CA ASP A 236 18.54 -14.16 23.85
C ASP A 236 17.33 -14.34 24.78
N ALA A 237 16.10 -14.20 24.27
CA ALA A 237 14.87 -14.41 25.05
C ALA A 237 14.31 -15.84 25.01
N LYS A 238 15.07 -16.80 24.46
CA LYS A 238 14.68 -18.22 24.33
C LYS A 238 15.70 -19.19 24.96
N LEU A 239 16.30 -18.82 26.07
CA LEU A 239 17.02 -19.74 26.96
C LEU A 239 16.45 -19.73 28.35
#